data_41964a3e9cf382ec32694a7d920e06fb
#
_entry.id   41964a3e9cf382ec32694a7d920e06fb
#
_cell.length_a   1.000
_cell.length_b   1.000
_cell.length_c   1.000
_cell.angle_alpha   90.00
_cell.angle_beta   90.00
_cell.angle_gamma   90.00
#
_symmetry.space_group_name_H-M   'P 1'
#
loop_
_entity.id
_entity.type
_entity.pdbx_description
1 polymer ?
#
loop_
_entity_poly.entity_id
_entity_poly.type
_entity_poly.pdbx_seq_one_letter_code
_entity_poly.pdbx_strand_id
1 'polypeptide(L)'
;MIIGAITAFFAASVGLFQNDIKKVIAYSTMSQLGMMVIAVGLSQYNVALMHLVLHATYKAGLFLAAGSVLHAMGDQQDFRRYGGLVQILPLTYTVMLIASLSLAALPWLSGYYSKDLIIELAYGSYSFSSYLVYWLSVIAACFTMLYSVKLIYLTFLSYAQGPKGNYEKAHESPWVMTIPLIILALLSVYLGYITKDFFVGLGSQGLGNSIFIHPNHIILIDTEFGLPIFNKLLPLILSIIFAIFSLYLFEKNPFFFIFSSKISKNIYRFFNQRYWFELIYNKSIIKGVLYLGYITNTVLDRGILEFIGPRGAAQAVYKISIYFASFDSGSIARYGFVMYSGLLLILLLWLLIPNIDLF
;
A
#
# COMPACT_ATOMS: atom_id res chain seq x y z
N MET A 1 -9.29 -3.69 16.16
CA MET A 1 -10.43 -3.22 15.35
C MET A 1 -10.34 -1.75 14.93
N ILE A 2 -10.07 -0.78 15.81
CA ILE A 2 -10.02 0.67 15.47
C ILE A 2 -9.01 0.98 14.37
N ILE A 3 -7.78 0.45 14.45
CA ILE A 3 -6.76 0.64 13.41
C ILE A 3 -7.27 0.11 12.06
N GLY A 4 -7.93 -1.05 12.03
CA GLY A 4 -8.54 -1.60 10.83
C GLY A 4 -9.62 -0.69 10.23
N ALA A 5 -10.47 -0.09 11.06
CA ALA A 5 -11.53 0.83 10.62
C ALA A 5 -10.95 2.12 10.05
N ILE A 6 -9.95 2.70 10.70
CA ILE A 6 -9.26 3.90 10.19
C ILE A 6 -8.56 3.59 8.85
N THR A 7 -7.88 2.45 8.72
CA THR A 7 -7.24 2.06 7.46
C THR A 7 -8.26 1.80 6.36
N ALA A 8 -9.39 1.15 6.66
CA ALA A 8 -10.46 0.92 5.70
C ALA A 8 -11.04 2.23 5.18
N PHE A 9 -11.37 3.17 6.07
CA PHE A 9 -11.89 4.49 5.72
C PHE A 9 -10.87 5.33 4.95
N PHE A 10 -9.62 5.40 5.43
CA PHE A 10 -8.54 6.12 4.77
C PHE A 10 -8.32 5.62 3.33
N ALA A 11 -8.15 4.32 3.17
CA ALA A 11 -7.89 3.74 1.87
C ALA A 11 -9.08 3.90 0.90
N ALA A 12 -10.33 3.73 1.37
CA ALA A 12 -11.51 3.93 0.55
C ALA A 12 -11.66 5.38 0.09
N SER A 13 -11.42 6.35 0.98
CA SER A 13 -11.50 7.78 0.65
C SER A 13 -10.41 8.19 -0.36
N VAL A 14 -9.17 7.74 -0.17
CA VAL A 14 -8.08 8.01 -1.14
C VAL A 14 -8.37 7.35 -2.49
N GLY A 15 -8.85 6.09 -2.49
CA GLY A 15 -9.18 5.34 -3.71
C GLY A 15 -10.21 6.06 -4.58
N LEU A 16 -11.20 6.73 -3.97
CA LEU A 16 -12.22 7.50 -4.68
C LEU A 16 -11.62 8.65 -5.53
N PHE A 17 -10.56 9.29 -5.05
CA PHE A 17 -9.94 10.46 -5.72
C PHE A 17 -8.76 10.11 -6.63
N GLN A 18 -8.32 8.84 -6.68
CA GLN A 18 -7.27 8.41 -7.61
C GLN A 18 -7.81 8.37 -9.05
N ASN A 19 -6.92 8.61 -10.02
CA ASN A 19 -7.25 8.61 -11.45
C ASN A 19 -6.62 7.44 -12.21
N ASP A 20 -5.66 6.75 -11.59
CA ASP A 20 -4.99 5.58 -12.17
C ASP A 20 -5.78 4.31 -11.81
N ILE A 21 -6.13 3.50 -12.81
CA ILE A 21 -6.89 2.26 -12.62
C ILE A 21 -6.22 1.31 -11.61
N LYS A 22 -4.90 1.13 -11.71
CA LYS A 22 -4.12 0.29 -10.79
C LYS A 22 -4.14 0.84 -9.37
N LYS A 23 -4.03 2.16 -9.19
CA LYS A 23 -4.07 2.79 -7.87
C LYS A 23 -5.44 2.68 -7.21
N VAL A 24 -6.53 2.85 -7.96
CA VAL A 24 -7.90 2.66 -7.44
C VAL A 24 -8.07 1.24 -6.90
N ILE A 25 -7.67 0.22 -7.70
CA ILE A 25 -7.76 -1.17 -7.29
C ILE A 25 -6.81 -1.47 -6.10
N ALA A 26 -5.61 -0.88 -6.05
CA ALA A 26 -4.68 -1.06 -4.93
C ALA A 26 -5.20 -0.45 -3.62
N TYR A 27 -5.74 0.78 -3.65
CA TYR A 27 -6.35 1.38 -2.46
C TYR A 27 -7.60 0.63 -2.00
N SER A 28 -8.36 0.07 -2.94
CA SER A 28 -9.47 -0.78 -2.57
C SER A 28 -9.02 -2.11 -1.93
N THR A 29 -7.85 -2.69 -2.29
CA THR A 29 -7.31 -3.83 -1.53
C THR A 29 -6.93 -3.44 -0.11
N MET A 30 -6.26 -2.30 0.06
CA MET A 30 -5.89 -1.79 1.39
C MET A 30 -7.14 -1.57 2.27
N SER A 31 -8.23 -1.07 1.70
CA SER A 31 -9.50 -0.90 2.42
C SER A 31 -10.08 -2.23 2.89
N GLN A 32 -10.08 -3.27 2.03
CA GLN A 32 -10.59 -4.59 2.39
C GLN A 32 -9.69 -5.31 3.40
N LEU A 33 -8.37 -5.15 3.32
CA LEU A 33 -7.46 -5.62 4.37
C LEU A 33 -7.76 -4.95 5.71
N GLY A 34 -8.10 -3.66 5.71
CA GLY A 34 -8.60 -2.97 6.89
C GLY A 34 -9.84 -3.63 7.50
N MET A 35 -10.79 -4.10 6.66
CA MET A 35 -11.97 -4.86 7.11
C MET A 35 -11.58 -6.20 7.74
N MET A 36 -10.60 -6.92 7.17
CA MET A 36 -10.08 -8.15 7.79
C MET A 36 -9.46 -7.89 9.18
N VAL A 37 -8.72 -6.79 9.32
CA VAL A 37 -8.14 -6.38 10.61
C VAL A 37 -9.25 -6.01 11.62
N ILE A 38 -10.39 -5.47 11.19
CA ILE A 38 -11.57 -5.28 12.07
C ILE A 38 -12.04 -6.63 12.59
N ALA A 39 -12.26 -7.62 11.72
CA ALA A 39 -12.73 -8.95 12.10
C ALA A 39 -11.75 -9.67 13.05
N VAL A 40 -10.45 -9.60 12.78
CA VAL A 40 -9.41 -10.10 13.69
C VAL A 40 -9.46 -9.39 15.05
N GLY A 41 -9.64 -8.06 15.04
CA GLY A 41 -9.74 -7.27 16.27
C GLY A 41 -11.01 -7.51 17.09
N LEU A 42 -12.04 -8.11 16.47
CA LEU A 42 -13.26 -8.62 17.12
C LEU A 42 -13.13 -10.08 17.54
N SER A 43 -11.95 -10.69 17.40
CA SER A 43 -11.67 -12.12 17.64
C SER A 43 -12.48 -13.08 16.75
N GLN A 44 -13.01 -12.60 15.61
CA GLN A 44 -13.74 -13.38 14.64
C GLN A 44 -12.83 -13.85 13.50
N TYR A 45 -11.89 -14.75 13.84
CA TYR A 45 -10.83 -15.19 12.91
C TYR A 45 -11.34 -15.98 11.73
N ASN A 46 -12.38 -16.78 11.93
CA ASN A 46 -13.08 -17.56 10.89
C ASN A 46 -13.68 -16.64 9.81
N VAL A 47 -14.32 -15.53 10.22
CA VAL A 47 -14.89 -14.54 9.30
C VAL A 47 -13.80 -13.78 8.57
N ALA A 48 -12.70 -13.44 9.27
CA ALA A 48 -11.54 -12.80 8.65
C ALA A 48 -10.92 -13.70 7.57
N LEU A 49 -10.76 -14.99 7.86
CA LEU A 49 -10.23 -15.98 6.93
C LEU A 49 -11.16 -16.18 5.72
N MET A 50 -12.47 -16.28 5.96
CA MET A 50 -13.47 -16.34 4.89
C MET A 50 -13.35 -15.12 3.97
N HIS A 51 -13.29 -13.91 4.54
CA HIS A 51 -13.17 -12.69 3.76
C HIS A 51 -11.86 -12.64 2.96
N LEU A 52 -10.76 -13.14 3.52
CA LEU A 52 -9.48 -13.23 2.82
C LEU A 52 -9.57 -14.13 1.58
N VAL A 53 -10.16 -15.31 1.70
CA VAL A 53 -10.33 -16.26 0.58
C VAL A 53 -11.21 -15.66 -0.52
N LEU A 54 -12.36 -15.10 -0.14
CA LEU A 54 -13.30 -14.50 -1.09
C LEU A 54 -12.73 -13.24 -1.74
N HIS A 55 -12.04 -12.41 -0.94
CA HIS A 55 -11.36 -11.22 -1.44
C HIS A 55 -10.30 -11.53 -2.50
N ALA A 56 -9.55 -12.63 -2.33
CA ALA A 56 -8.54 -13.03 -3.29
C ALA A 56 -9.13 -13.25 -4.69
N THR A 57 -10.31 -13.87 -4.81
CA THR A 57 -10.91 -14.18 -6.10
C THR A 57 -11.31 -12.93 -6.89
N TYR A 58 -12.15 -12.07 -6.31
CA TYR A 58 -12.60 -10.88 -7.03
C TYR A 58 -11.51 -9.81 -7.18
N LYS A 59 -10.51 -9.78 -6.29
CA LYS A 59 -9.38 -8.86 -6.44
C LYS A 59 -8.40 -9.29 -7.51
N ALA A 60 -8.05 -10.57 -7.57
CA ALA A 60 -7.25 -11.08 -8.67
C ALA A 60 -7.97 -10.84 -10.01
N GLY A 61 -9.30 -11.08 -10.07
CA GLY A 61 -10.13 -10.78 -11.23
C GLY A 61 -10.04 -9.30 -11.67
N LEU A 62 -10.17 -8.35 -10.71
CA LEU A 62 -10.06 -6.92 -11.00
C LEU A 62 -8.67 -6.51 -11.51
N PHE A 63 -7.59 -7.02 -10.88
CA PHE A 63 -6.24 -6.69 -11.33
C PHE A 63 -5.90 -7.26 -12.69
N LEU A 64 -6.28 -8.52 -12.96
CA LEU A 64 -6.05 -9.14 -14.25
C LEU A 64 -6.90 -8.48 -15.36
N ALA A 65 -8.17 -8.15 -15.07
CA ALA A 65 -9.03 -7.41 -16.01
C ALA A 65 -8.49 -6.00 -16.30
N ALA A 66 -7.98 -5.30 -15.26
CA ALA A 66 -7.30 -4.02 -15.48
C ALA A 66 -6.02 -4.19 -16.31
N GLY A 67 -5.30 -5.31 -16.15
CA GLY A 67 -4.17 -5.67 -17.02
C GLY A 67 -4.58 -5.82 -18.48
N SER A 68 -5.70 -6.48 -18.75
CA SER A 68 -6.25 -6.61 -20.11
C SER A 68 -6.63 -5.26 -20.73
N VAL A 69 -7.26 -4.37 -19.94
CA VAL A 69 -7.58 -2.99 -20.40
C VAL A 69 -6.31 -2.20 -20.71
N LEU A 70 -5.28 -2.30 -19.87
CA LEU A 70 -3.99 -1.63 -20.09
C LEU A 70 -3.32 -2.12 -21.36
N HIS A 71 -3.31 -3.43 -21.58
CA HIS A 71 -2.73 -4.04 -22.77
C HIS A 71 -3.44 -3.54 -24.03
N ALA A 72 -4.77 -3.50 -24.02
CA ALA A 72 -5.57 -2.99 -25.14
C ALA A 72 -5.34 -1.49 -25.43
N MET A 73 -5.10 -0.68 -24.38
CA MET A 73 -4.98 0.78 -24.49
C MET A 73 -3.53 1.29 -24.55
N GLY A 74 -2.56 0.42 -24.83
CA GLY A 74 -1.14 0.80 -24.98
C GLY A 74 -0.52 1.31 -23.69
N ASP A 75 -0.72 0.59 -22.59
CA ASP A 75 -0.19 0.86 -21.24
C ASP A 75 -0.63 2.19 -20.60
N GLN A 76 -1.67 2.83 -21.14
CA GLN A 76 -2.24 4.01 -20.52
C GLN A 76 -2.92 3.66 -19.20
N GLN A 77 -2.49 4.26 -18.08
CA GLN A 77 -3.01 3.96 -16.74
C GLN A 77 -4.15 4.88 -16.30
N ASP A 78 -4.24 6.08 -16.88
CA ASP A 78 -5.25 7.08 -16.52
C ASP A 78 -6.59 6.79 -17.19
N PHE A 79 -7.59 6.35 -16.39
CA PHE A 79 -8.91 6.01 -16.93
C PHE A 79 -9.72 7.23 -17.41
N ARG A 80 -9.27 8.46 -17.19
CA ARG A 80 -9.85 9.65 -17.83
C ARG A 80 -9.57 9.71 -19.34
N ARG A 81 -8.64 8.88 -19.81
CA ARG A 81 -8.31 8.71 -21.23
C ARG A 81 -8.87 7.43 -21.82
N TYR A 82 -9.83 6.80 -21.14
CA TYR A 82 -10.57 5.64 -21.62
C TYR A 82 -11.97 6.05 -22.10
N GLY A 83 -12.91 5.15 -21.98
CA GLY A 83 -14.31 5.32 -22.34
C GLY A 83 -14.70 4.54 -23.59
N GLY A 84 -15.94 4.09 -23.67
CA GLY A 84 -16.47 3.35 -24.82
C GLY A 84 -15.89 1.96 -25.04
N LEU A 85 -15.15 1.40 -24.08
CA LEU A 85 -14.46 0.11 -24.25
C LEU A 85 -15.42 -1.10 -24.18
N VAL A 86 -16.67 -0.91 -23.81
CA VAL A 86 -17.65 -2.02 -23.72
C VAL A 86 -17.83 -2.78 -25.03
N GLN A 87 -17.76 -2.09 -26.16
CA GLN A 87 -17.92 -2.70 -27.49
C GLN A 87 -16.66 -3.44 -27.96
N ILE A 88 -15.50 -3.02 -27.51
CA ILE A 88 -14.19 -3.56 -27.93
C ILE A 88 -13.75 -4.69 -27.03
N LEU A 89 -14.03 -4.58 -25.71
CA LEU A 89 -13.61 -5.51 -24.67
C LEU A 89 -14.81 -6.07 -23.87
N PRO A 90 -15.76 -6.76 -24.50
CA PRO A 90 -17.00 -7.20 -23.85
C PRO A 90 -16.76 -8.24 -22.75
N LEU A 91 -15.83 -9.19 -22.92
CA LEU A 91 -15.51 -10.20 -21.93
C LEU A 91 -14.82 -9.56 -20.72
N THR A 92 -13.81 -8.71 -20.97
CA THR A 92 -13.12 -7.99 -19.91
C THR A 92 -14.08 -7.10 -19.11
N TYR A 93 -15.04 -6.45 -19.78
CA TYR A 93 -16.10 -5.67 -19.15
C TYR A 93 -16.94 -6.52 -18.20
N THR A 94 -17.44 -7.66 -18.66
CA THR A 94 -18.31 -8.53 -17.85
C THR A 94 -17.59 -9.05 -16.62
N VAL A 95 -16.34 -9.50 -16.74
CA VAL A 95 -15.50 -9.95 -15.61
C VAL A 95 -15.29 -8.82 -14.63
N MET A 96 -14.92 -7.63 -15.12
CA MET A 96 -14.63 -6.48 -14.27
C MET A 96 -15.89 -5.97 -13.55
N LEU A 97 -17.04 -6.03 -14.21
CA LEU A 97 -18.34 -5.71 -13.63
C LEU A 97 -18.68 -6.68 -12.52
N ILE A 98 -18.65 -7.99 -12.75
CA ILE A 98 -18.95 -9.03 -11.74
C ILE A 98 -18.02 -8.89 -10.53
N ALA A 99 -16.73 -8.73 -10.74
CA ALA A 99 -15.75 -8.58 -9.67
C ALA A 99 -15.95 -7.27 -8.87
N SER A 100 -16.34 -6.17 -9.52
CA SER A 100 -16.62 -4.90 -8.85
C SER A 100 -17.93 -4.93 -8.04
N LEU A 101 -18.95 -5.62 -8.52
CA LEU A 101 -20.20 -5.83 -7.81
C LEU A 101 -20.00 -6.75 -6.60
N SER A 102 -19.15 -7.79 -6.73
CA SER A 102 -18.75 -8.65 -5.62
C SER A 102 -17.96 -7.88 -4.56
N LEU A 103 -17.02 -7.00 -4.96
CA LEU A 103 -16.30 -6.11 -4.05
C LEU A 103 -17.25 -5.16 -3.30
N ALA A 104 -18.29 -4.68 -3.96
CA ALA A 104 -19.30 -3.81 -3.37
C ALA A 104 -20.24 -4.53 -2.39
N ALA A 105 -20.17 -5.86 -2.33
CA ALA A 105 -21.00 -6.73 -1.50
C ALA A 105 -22.50 -6.69 -1.90
N LEU A 106 -22.79 -6.74 -3.20
CA LEU A 106 -24.18 -6.90 -3.63
C LEU A 106 -24.70 -8.30 -3.29
N PRO A 107 -26.00 -8.45 -2.97
CA PRO A 107 -26.61 -9.72 -2.62
C PRO A 107 -26.30 -10.81 -3.65
N TRP A 108 -26.19 -12.06 -3.18
CA TRP A 108 -25.88 -13.28 -3.93
C TRP A 108 -24.45 -13.37 -4.51
N LEU A 109 -23.64 -12.33 -4.42
CA LEU A 109 -22.22 -12.37 -4.79
C LEU A 109 -21.33 -12.72 -3.59
N SER A 110 -20.15 -13.24 -3.85
CA SER A 110 -19.27 -13.78 -2.78
C SER A 110 -18.91 -12.74 -1.72
N GLY A 111 -18.74 -11.46 -2.10
CA GLY A 111 -18.43 -10.37 -1.17
C GLY A 111 -19.51 -10.08 -0.13
N TYR A 112 -20.77 -10.31 -0.45
CA TYR A 112 -21.90 -10.10 0.46
C TYR A 112 -21.79 -10.98 1.71
N TYR A 113 -21.48 -12.26 1.54
CA TYR A 113 -21.42 -13.25 2.63
C TYR A 113 -20.30 -12.96 3.65
N SER A 114 -19.30 -12.18 3.30
CA SER A 114 -18.18 -11.90 4.20
C SER A 114 -18.08 -10.46 4.66
N LYS A 115 -18.21 -9.48 3.75
CA LYS A 115 -18.02 -8.06 4.06
C LYS A 115 -19.12 -7.52 4.95
N ASP A 116 -20.38 -7.79 4.60
CA ASP A 116 -21.52 -7.30 5.37
C ASP A 116 -21.55 -7.95 6.76
N LEU A 117 -21.18 -9.23 6.86
CA LEU A 117 -21.03 -9.91 8.14
C LEU A 117 -19.99 -9.25 9.05
N ILE A 118 -18.85 -8.77 8.52
CA ILE A 118 -17.86 -8.03 9.32
C ILE A 118 -18.46 -6.74 9.88
N ILE A 119 -19.25 -6.03 9.08
CA ILE A 119 -19.91 -4.79 9.51
C ILE A 119 -20.97 -5.09 10.60
N GLU A 120 -21.74 -6.15 10.42
CA GLU A 120 -22.73 -6.61 11.42
C GLU A 120 -22.07 -7.01 12.75
N LEU A 121 -20.96 -7.75 12.71
CA LEU A 121 -20.19 -8.13 13.88
C LEU A 121 -19.64 -6.92 14.66
N ALA A 122 -19.21 -5.87 13.94
CA ALA A 122 -18.81 -4.62 14.59
C ALA A 122 -19.96 -3.98 15.38
N TYR A 123 -21.18 -4.03 14.86
CA TYR A 123 -22.36 -3.54 15.60
C TYR A 123 -22.70 -4.45 16.79
N GLY A 124 -22.71 -5.78 16.57
CA GLY A 124 -23.14 -6.77 17.56
C GLY A 124 -22.21 -6.95 18.76
N SER A 125 -21.02 -6.35 18.76
CA SER A 125 -20.15 -6.36 19.93
C SER A 125 -20.53 -5.34 21.02
N TYR A 126 -21.51 -4.49 20.79
CA TYR A 126 -22.13 -3.51 21.71
C TYR A 126 -21.16 -2.67 22.56
N SER A 127 -19.91 -2.51 22.17
CA SER A 127 -18.96 -1.63 22.83
C SER A 127 -18.92 -0.24 22.16
N PHE A 128 -18.60 0.82 22.92
CA PHE A 128 -18.50 2.16 22.35
C PHE A 128 -17.49 2.23 21.18
N SER A 129 -16.36 1.57 21.32
CA SER A 129 -15.33 1.52 20.26
C SER A 129 -15.81 0.79 19.01
N SER A 130 -16.59 -0.27 19.15
CA SER A 130 -17.13 -1.02 18.01
C SER A 130 -18.28 -0.31 17.31
N TYR A 131 -19.04 0.51 18.02
CA TYR A 131 -20.03 1.38 17.38
C TYR A 131 -19.38 2.42 16.45
N LEU A 132 -18.26 3.00 16.85
CA LEU A 132 -17.46 3.87 15.98
C LEU A 132 -16.90 3.09 14.77
N VAL A 133 -16.40 1.87 14.99
CA VAL A 133 -15.92 0.98 13.92
C VAL A 133 -17.03 0.64 12.92
N TYR A 134 -18.25 0.36 13.41
CA TYR A 134 -19.42 0.14 12.55
C TYR A 134 -19.67 1.32 11.61
N TRP A 135 -19.76 2.55 12.11
CA TRP A 135 -20.01 3.71 11.27
C TRP A 135 -18.88 3.99 10.29
N LEU A 136 -17.62 3.86 10.70
CA LEU A 136 -16.48 4.01 9.79
C LEU A 136 -16.49 2.94 8.69
N SER A 137 -16.87 1.70 9.01
CA SER A 137 -16.96 0.61 8.03
C SER A 137 -18.13 0.80 7.06
N VAL A 138 -19.28 1.30 7.53
CA VAL A 138 -20.42 1.66 6.67
C VAL A 138 -20.06 2.77 5.69
N ILE A 139 -19.39 3.84 6.15
CA ILE A 139 -18.91 4.91 5.26
C ILE A 139 -17.87 4.38 4.26
N ALA A 140 -16.95 3.52 4.70
CA ALA A 140 -16.01 2.87 3.81
C ALA A 140 -16.73 2.00 2.76
N ALA A 141 -17.83 1.32 3.12
CA ALA A 141 -18.66 0.57 2.18
C ALA A 141 -19.32 1.48 1.12
N CYS A 142 -19.82 2.66 1.51
CA CYS A 142 -20.33 3.66 0.57
C CYS A 142 -19.24 4.13 -0.42
N PHE A 143 -18.05 4.42 0.08
CA PHE A 143 -16.92 4.81 -0.78
C PHE A 143 -16.49 3.67 -1.71
N THR A 144 -16.57 2.39 -1.26
CA THR A 144 -16.27 1.25 -2.14
C THR A 144 -17.21 1.21 -3.34
N MET A 145 -18.49 1.50 -3.14
CA MET A 145 -19.46 1.56 -4.22
C MET A 145 -19.19 2.72 -5.18
N LEU A 146 -18.90 3.91 -4.63
CA LEU A 146 -18.61 5.09 -5.44
C LEU A 146 -17.41 4.88 -6.37
N TYR A 147 -16.28 4.36 -5.88
CA TYR A 147 -15.11 4.17 -6.73
C TYR A 147 -15.27 2.97 -7.69
N SER A 148 -16.04 1.94 -7.33
CA SER A 148 -16.30 0.82 -8.25
C SER A 148 -17.19 1.25 -9.43
N VAL A 149 -18.22 2.05 -9.17
CA VAL A 149 -19.04 2.65 -10.23
C VAL A 149 -18.20 3.61 -11.09
N LYS A 150 -17.38 4.47 -10.46
CA LYS A 150 -16.46 5.36 -11.18
C LYS A 150 -15.54 4.60 -12.13
N LEU A 151 -14.98 3.49 -11.64
CA LEU A 151 -14.06 2.65 -12.41
C LEU A 151 -14.79 2.06 -13.63
N ILE A 152 -15.94 1.42 -13.46
CA ILE A 152 -16.69 0.82 -14.56
C ILE A 152 -17.20 1.89 -15.54
N TYR A 153 -17.76 2.97 -15.02
CA TYR A 153 -18.32 4.01 -15.88
C TYR A 153 -17.26 4.68 -16.76
N LEU A 154 -16.15 5.13 -16.18
CA LEU A 154 -15.12 5.85 -16.92
C LEU A 154 -14.33 4.97 -17.88
N THR A 155 -14.16 3.68 -17.58
CA THR A 155 -13.42 2.78 -18.48
C THR A 155 -14.29 2.27 -19.63
N PHE A 156 -15.55 1.91 -19.38
CA PHE A 156 -16.34 1.18 -20.35
C PHE A 156 -17.55 1.94 -20.89
N LEU A 157 -18.25 2.70 -20.04
CA LEU A 157 -19.57 3.27 -20.38
C LEU A 157 -19.50 4.72 -20.89
N SER A 158 -18.49 5.49 -20.47
CA SER A 158 -18.34 6.88 -20.90
C SER A 158 -17.96 6.99 -22.37
N TYR A 159 -18.04 8.19 -22.92
CA TYR A 159 -17.56 8.46 -24.28
C TYR A 159 -16.04 8.24 -24.40
N ALA A 160 -15.59 7.81 -25.58
CA ALA A 160 -14.17 7.62 -25.88
C ALA A 160 -13.40 8.94 -25.76
N GLN A 161 -12.40 8.98 -24.87
CA GLN A 161 -11.62 10.20 -24.56
C GLN A 161 -10.12 10.02 -24.83
N GLY A 162 -9.72 8.84 -25.25
CA GLY A 162 -8.34 8.51 -25.58
C GLY A 162 -7.95 8.82 -27.02
N PRO A 163 -6.66 8.64 -27.36
CA PRO A 163 -6.17 8.76 -28.72
C PRO A 163 -6.84 7.73 -29.65
N LYS A 164 -7.29 8.16 -30.82
CA LYS A 164 -7.99 7.31 -31.80
C LYS A 164 -7.19 6.07 -32.19
N GLY A 165 -5.86 6.20 -32.36
CA GLY A 165 -4.99 5.09 -32.71
C GLY A 165 -4.92 3.96 -31.68
N ASN A 166 -5.21 4.24 -30.41
CA ASN A 166 -5.28 3.19 -29.38
C ASN A 166 -6.56 2.36 -29.53
N TYR A 167 -7.70 3.01 -29.85
CA TYR A 167 -8.98 2.32 -30.09
C TYR A 167 -8.95 1.45 -31.36
N GLU A 168 -8.28 1.92 -32.42
CA GLU A 168 -8.16 1.16 -33.67
C GLU A 168 -7.34 -0.12 -33.50
N LYS A 169 -6.40 -0.13 -32.57
CA LYS A 169 -5.53 -1.29 -32.28
C LYS A 169 -6.07 -2.15 -31.12
N ALA A 170 -7.03 -1.64 -30.35
CA ALA A 170 -7.57 -2.33 -29.21
C ALA A 170 -8.32 -3.60 -29.64
N HIS A 171 -8.06 -4.69 -28.97
CA HIS A 171 -8.70 -5.98 -29.17
C HIS A 171 -8.74 -6.74 -27.85
N GLU A 172 -9.63 -7.73 -27.75
CA GLU A 172 -9.74 -8.58 -26.56
C GLU A 172 -8.44 -9.37 -26.37
N SER A 173 -8.10 -9.60 -25.11
CA SER A 173 -6.88 -10.33 -24.75
C SER A 173 -6.92 -11.80 -25.23
N PRO A 174 -5.77 -12.43 -25.50
CA PRO A 174 -5.70 -13.83 -25.95
C PRO A 174 -6.23 -14.80 -24.87
N TRP A 175 -6.60 -16.01 -25.29
CA TRP A 175 -7.21 -17.02 -24.42
C TRP A 175 -6.39 -17.35 -23.17
N VAL A 176 -5.07 -17.26 -23.24
CA VAL A 176 -4.18 -17.46 -22.10
C VAL A 176 -4.48 -16.49 -20.95
N MET A 177 -4.91 -15.26 -21.27
CA MET A 177 -5.31 -14.25 -20.29
C MET A 177 -6.79 -14.34 -19.92
N THR A 178 -7.66 -14.68 -20.87
CA THR A 178 -9.11 -14.67 -20.63
C THR A 178 -9.61 -15.87 -19.85
N ILE A 179 -9.00 -17.06 -19.99
CA ILE A 179 -9.40 -18.26 -19.22
C ILE A 179 -9.28 -18.03 -17.70
N PRO A 180 -8.15 -17.56 -17.14
CA PRO A 180 -8.07 -17.21 -15.73
C PRO A 180 -9.11 -16.18 -15.28
N LEU A 181 -9.42 -15.19 -16.13
CA LEU A 181 -10.41 -14.17 -15.84
C LEU A 181 -11.81 -14.76 -15.69
N ILE A 182 -12.22 -15.67 -16.58
CA ILE A 182 -13.53 -16.35 -16.52
C ILE A 182 -13.62 -17.20 -15.25
N ILE A 183 -12.58 -17.97 -14.91
CA ILE A 183 -12.55 -18.79 -13.70
C ILE A 183 -12.71 -17.91 -12.46
N LEU A 184 -11.97 -16.81 -12.36
CA LEU A 184 -12.06 -15.89 -11.21
C LEU A 184 -13.43 -15.20 -11.14
N ALA A 185 -14.04 -14.87 -12.27
CA ALA A 185 -15.39 -14.32 -12.30
C ALA A 185 -16.43 -15.32 -11.78
N LEU A 186 -16.37 -16.59 -12.20
CA LEU A 186 -17.24 -17.64 -11.68
C LEU A 186 -17.05 -17.86 -10.18
N LEU A 187 -15.80 -17.91 -9.71
CA LEU A 187 -15.52 -18.04 -8.29
C LEU A 187 -16.01 -16.81 -7.49
N SER A 188 -15.95 -15.61 -8.04
CA SER A 188 -16.45 -14.40 -7.39
C SER A 188 -17.98 -14.36 -7.27
N VAL A 189 -18.69 -15.15 -8.04
CA VAL A 189 -20.15 -15.33 -7.91
C VAL A 189 -20.47 -16.42 -6.88
N TYR A 190 -19.94 -17.63 -7.08
CA TYR A 190 -20.43 -18.83 -6.38
C TYR A 190 -19.67 -19.17 -5.11
N LEU A 191 -18.39 -18.85 -5.00
CA LEU A 191 -17.53 -19.31 -3.91
C LEU A 191 -18.05 -18.88 -2.53
N GLY A 192 -18.60 -17.66 -2.42
CA GLY A 192 -19.14 -17.16 -1.15
C GLY A 192 -20.28 -18.01 -0.60
N TYR A 193 -21.20 -18.41 -1.46
CA TYR A 193 -22.30 -19.29 -1.08
C TYR A 193 -21.82 -20.69 -0.69
N ILE A 194 -20.94 -21.28 -1.50
CA ILE A 194 -20.42 -22.64 -1.28
C ILE A 194 -19.61 -22.74 0.02
N THR A 195 -18.84 -21.73 0.33
CA THR A 195 -17.91 -21.76 1.48
C THR A 195 -18.47 -21.14 2.76
N LYS A 196 -19.65 -20.51 2.71
CA LYS A 196 -20.27 -19.87 3.89
C LYS A 196 -20.37 -20.82 5.07
N ASP A 197 -20.95 -21.99 4.86
CA ASP A 197 -21.19 -22.95 5.93
C ASP A 197 -19.89 -23.58 6.46
N PHE A 198 -18.87 -23.71 5.60
CA PHE A 198 -17.55 -24.19 6.01
C PHE A 198 -16.85 -23.26 7.02
N PHE A 199 -16.90 -21.94 6.79
CA PHE A 199 -16.21 -20.97 7.63
C PHE A 199 -17.06 -20.47 8.81
N VAL A 200 -18.35 -20.24 8.60
CA VAL A 200 -19.21 -19.45 9.51
C VAL A 200 -20.45 -20.22 9.93
N GLY A 201 -20.74 -21.37 9.29
CA GLY A 201 -21.95 -22.15 9.57
C GLY A 201 -22.05 -22.53 11.05
N LEU A 202 -23.18 -22.23 11.67
CA LEU A 202 -23.46 -22.60 13.07
C LEU A 202 -23.48 -24.14 13.19
N GLY A 203 -22.57 -24.68 14.03
CA GLY A 203 -22.42 -26.14 14.20
C GLY A 203 -21.57 -26.80 13.12
N SER A 204 -20.99 -26.08 12.16
CA SER A 204 -20.07 -26.66 11.20
C SER A 204 -18.73 -27.00 11.87
N GLN A 205 -18.15 -28.12 11.46
CA GLN A 205 -16.84 -28.58 11.92
C GLN A 205 -15.72 -28.30 10.89
N GLY A 206 -15.99 -27.43 9.91
CA GLY A 206 -15.08 -27.18 8.80
C GLY A 206 -13.67 -26.76 9.24
N LEU A 207 -13.55 -25.88 10.22
CA LEU A 207 -12.28 -25.48 10.81
C LEU A 207 -11.93 -26.27 12.07
N GLY A 208 -12.85 -27.05 12.61
CA GLY A 208 -12.67 -27.88 13.80
C GLY A 208 -12.10 -27.09 15.00
N ASN A 209 -11.11 -27.66 15.67
CA ASN A 209 -10.41 -27.02 16.79
C ASN A 209 -9.20 -26.18 16.37
N SER A 210 -9.03 -25.88 15.08
CA SER A 210 -7.88 -25.12 14.60
C SER A 210 -7.94 -23.64 14.97
N ILE A 211 -9.14 -23.11 15.25
CA ILE A 211 -9.34 -21.71 15.65
C ILE A 211 -9.99 -21.67 17.03
N PHE A 212 -9.29 -21.02 17.97
CA PHE A 212 -9.82 -20.77 19.31
C PHE A 212 -10.41 -19.35 19.38
N ILE A 213 -11.68 -19.27 19.79
CA ILE A 213 -12.36 -18.00 20.10
C ILE A 213 -12.69 -18.02 21.59
N HIS A 214 -12.28 -16.98 22.32
CA HIS A 214 -12.58 -16.89 23.75
C HIS A 214 -14.12 -16.83 23.95
N PRO A 215 -14.69 -17.54 24.95
CA PRO A 215 -16.14 -17.60 25.16
C PRO A 215 -16.84 -16.22 25.25
N ASN A 216 -16.19 -15.22 25.84
CA ASN A 216 -16.72 -13.86 25.95
C ASN A 216 -16.75 -13.10 24.59
N HIS A 217 -16.12 -13.64 23.53
CA HIS A 217 -16.06 -13.03 22.20
C HIS A 217 -16.89 -13.80 21.17
N ILE A 218 -17.77 -14.72 21.60
CA ILE A 218 -18.69 -15.43 20.73
C ILE A 218 -19.89 -14.54 20.44
N ILE A 219 -19.72 -13.60 19.49
CA ILE A 219 -20.74 -12.63 19.12
C ILE A 219 -21.51 -13.00 17.84
N LEU A 220 -21.10 -14.07 17.15
CA LEU A 220 -21.67 -14.46 15.85
C LEU A 220 -23.16 -14.82 15.96
N ILE A 221 -23.56 -15.55 17.01
CA ILE A 221 -24.96 -15.96 17.23
C ILE A 221 -25.82 -14.73 17.53
N ASP A 222 -25.34 -13.84 18.39
CA ASP A 222 -26.04 -12.62 18.76
C ASP A 222 -26.19 -11.68 17.56
N THR A 223 -25.23 -11.64 16.66
CA THR A 223 -25.33 -10.83 15.42
C THR A 223 -26.32 -11.44 14.44
N GLU A 224 -26.36 -12.75 14.29
CA GLU A 224 -27.24 -13.39 13.31
C GLU A 224 -28.71 -13.28 13.72
N PHE A 225 -29.04 -13.42 15.02
CA PHE A 225 -30.41 -13.45 15.52
C PHE A 225 -30.85 -12.23 16.30
N GLY A 226 -29.94 -11.49 16.93
CA GLY A 226 -30.25 -10.38 17.82
C GLY A 226 -30.25 -8.99 17.17
N LEU A 227 -29.65 -8.82 15.99
CA LEU A 227 -29.57 -7.51 15.36
C LEU A 227 -30.89 -7.08 14.72
N PRO A 228 -31.31 -5.82 14.88
CA PRO A 228 -32.43 -5.27 14.13
C PRO A 228 -32.20 -5.34 12.61
N ILE A 229 -33.21 -5.76 11.87
CA ILE A 229 -33.14 -5.93 10.40
C ILE A 229 -32.70 -4.62 9.72
N PHE A 230 -33.12 -3.47 10.24
CA PHE A 230 -32.72 -2.18 9.71
C PHE A 230 -31.19 -1.99 9.73
N ASN A 231 -30.52 -2.33 10.83
CA ASN A 231 -29.08 -2.17 10.97
C ASN A 231 -28.28 -3.17 10.08
N LYS A 232 -28.85 -4.36 9.83
CA LYS A 232 -28.29 -5.34 8.86
C LYS A 232 -28.36 -4.83 7.43
N LEU A 233 -29.50 -4.27 7.03
CA LEU A 233 -29.73 -3.81 5.66
C LEU A 233 -29.15 -2.41 5.38
N LEU A 234 -28.83 -1.63 6.41
CA LEU A 234 -28.36 -0.26 6.27
C LEU A 234 -27.11 -0.12 5.38
N PRO A 235 -26.04 -0.93 5.50
CA PRO A 235 -24.88 -0.84 4.62
C PRO A 235 -25.25 -1.08 3.15
N LEU A 236 -26.11 -2.05 2.89
CA LEU A 236 -26.58 -2.41 1.55
C LEU A 236 -27.46 -1.28 0.96
N ILE A 237 -28.42 -0.77 1.71
CA ILE A 237 -29.30 0.32 1.26
C ILE A 237 -28.48 1.56 0.92
N LEU A 238 -27.56 1.95 1.79
CA LEU A 238 -26.69 3.10 1.54
C LEU A 238 -25.79 2.87 0.32
N SER A 239 -25.19 1.70 0.17
CA SER A 239 -24.34 1.39 -0.99
C SER A 239 -25.11 1.51 -2.31
N ILE A 240 -26.37 1.03 -2.38
CA ILE A 240 -27.22 1.17 -3.56
C ILE A 240 -27.58 2.64 -3.84
N ILE A 241 -27.94 3.41 -2.81
CA ILE A 241 -28.23 4.84 -2.95
C ILE A 241 -27.00 5.57 -3.52
N PHE A 242 -25.81 5.30 -2.97
CA PHE A 242 -24.58 5.90 -3.47
C PHE A 242 -24.20 5.42 -4.87
N ALA A 243 -24.56 4.19 -5.27
CA ALA A 243 -24.38 3.72 -6.64
C ALA A 243 -25.24 4.53 -7.63
N ILE A 244 -26.54 4.67 -7.37
CA ILE A 244 -27.47 5.43 -8.21
C ILE A 244 -27.04 6.90 -8.28
N PHE A 245 -26.68 7.48 -7.13
CA PHE A 245 -26.18 8.85 -7.05
C PHE A 245 -24.90 9.04 -7.89
N SER A 246 -23.94 8.10 -7.83
CA SER A 246 -22.71 8.19 -8.61
C SER A 246 -22.94 8.04 -10.10
N LEU A 247 -23.82 7.15 -10.55
CA LEU A 247 -24.19 7.02 -11.96
C LEU A 247 -24.78 8.33 -12.50
N TYR A 248 -25.73 8.92 -11.76
CA TYR A 248 -26.34 10.19 -12.13
C TYR A 248 -25.32 11.33 -12.23
N LEU A 249 -24.34 11.38 -11.30
CA LEU A 249 -23.29 12.38 -11.32
C LEU A 249 -22.35 12.21 -12.50
N PHE A 250 -21.92 10.98 -12.81
CA PHE A 250 -21.00 10.71 -13.89
C PHE A 250 -21.65 10.87 -15.27
N GLU A 251 -22.93 10.60 -15.40
CA GLU A 251 -23.68 10.84 -16.64
C GLU A 251 -23.76 12.34 -16.97
N LYS A 252 -24.03 13.18 -15.98
CA LYS A 252 -24.07 14.64 -16.19
C LYS A 252 -22.69 15.26 -16.32
N ASN A 253 -21.72 14.81 -15.54
CA ASN A 253 -20.37 15.34 -15.54
C ASN A 253 -19.34 14.27 -15.18
N PRO A 254 -18.72 13.59 -16.17
CA PRO A 254 -17.75 12.52 -15.92
C PRO A 254 -16.56 12.92 -15.02
N PHE A 255 -16.28 14.22 -14.95
CA PHE A 255 -15.20 14.78 -14.15
C PHE A 255 -15.72 15.54 -12.92
N PHE A 256 -16.84 15.13 -12.36
CA PHE A 256 -17.50 15.80 -11.21
C PHE A 256 -16.56 16.10 -10.05
N PHE A 257 -15.55 15.27 -9.80
CA PHE A 257 -14.53 15.52 -8.78
C PHE A 257 -13.54 16.62 -9.11
N ILE A 258 -13.59 17.20 -10.32
CA ILE A 258 -12.79 18.38 -10.70
C ILE A 258 -13.66 19.63 -10.51
N PHE A 259 -13.83 20.00 -9.26
CA PHE A 259 -14.67 21.11 -8.86
C PHE A 259 -14.11 22.48 -9.36
N SER A 260 -15.00 23.40 -9.63
CA SER A 260 -14.65 24.78 -10.08
C SER A 260 -14.17 25.68 -8.95
N SER A 261 -14.64 25.47 -7.72
CA SER A 261 -14.31 26.32 -6.57
C SER A 261 -12.88 26.06 -6.00
N LYS A 262 -12.26 27.07 -5.40
CA LYS A 262 -10.95 26.94 -4.76
C LYS A 262 -10.95 25.92 -3.61
N ILE A 263 -12.04 25.89 -2.84
CA ILE A 263 -12.20 24.97 -1.69
C ILE A 263 -12.23 23.52 -2.19
N SER A 264 -13.03 23.23 -3.19
CA SER A 264 -13.16 21.89 -3.74
C SER A 264 -11.87 21.38 -4.38
N LYS A 265 -11.12 22.24 -5.07
CA LYS A 265 -9.78 21.90 -5.58
C LYS A 265 -8.80 21.53 -4.47
N ASN A 266 -8.87 22.22 -3.33
CA ASN A 266 -8.02 21.90 -2.18
C ASN A 266 -8.41 20.58 -1.53
N ILE A 267 -9.72 20.31 -1.38
CA ILE A 267 -10.23 19.02 -0.89
C ILE A 267 -9.79 17.88 -1.82
N TYR A 268 -9.96 18.06 -3.14
CA TYR A 268 -9.50 17.09 -4.12
C TYR A 268 -7.99 16.83 -3.98
N ARG A 269 -7.17 17.88 -3.91
CA ARG A 269 -5.71 17.75 -3.73
C ARG A 269 -5.35 17.01 -2.45
N PHE A 270 -6.04 17.29 -1.35
CA PHE A 270 -5.80 16.64 -0.07
C PHE A 270 -5.98 15.12 -0.16
N PHE A 271 -7.11 14.64 -0.70
CA PHE A 271 -7.37 13.23 -0.86
C PHE A 271 -6.49 12.58 -1.95
N ASN A 272 -6.31 13.24 -3.09
CA ASN A 272 -5.50 12.71 -4.18
C ASN A 272 -4.01 12.60 -3.78
N GLN A 273 -3.51 13.50 -2.95
CA GLN A 273 -2.16 13.47 -2.37
C GLN A 273 -2.09 12.65 -1.06
N ARG A 274 -3.06 11.76 -0.83
CA ARG A 274 -3.03 10.82 0.29
C ARG A 274 -2.89 11.50 1.64
N TYR A 275 -3.74 12.51 1.93
CA TYR A 275 -3.72 13.28 3.18
C TYR A 275 -2.37 13.96 3.44
N TRP A 276 -1.64 14.31 2.39
CA TRP A 276 -0.30 14.91 2.45
C TRP A 276 0.77 14.02 3.08
N PHE A 277 0.48 12.74 3.38
CA PHE A 277 1.44 11.82 4.02
C PHE A 277 2.74 11.71 3.24
N GLU A 278 2.69 11.54 1.92
CA GLU A 278 3.88 11.47 1.09
C GLU A 278 4.69 12.76 1.10
N LEU A 279 4.01 13.91 1.14
CA LEU A 279 4.68 15.19 1.18
C LEU A 279 5.42 15.39 2.50
N ILE A 280 4.77 15.06 3.62
CA ILE A 280 5.39 15.14 4.96
C ILE A 280 6.55 14.15 5.04
N TYR A 281 6.35 12.91 4.62
CA TYR A 281 7.37 11.88 4.66
C TYR A 281 8.60 12.25 3.83
N ASN A 282 8.40 12.62 2.56
CA ASN A 282 9.49 12.96 1.64
C ASN A 282 10.22 14.24 2.06
N LYS A 283 9.47 15.27 2.48
CA LYS A 283 10.04 16.58 2.76
C LYS A 283 10.72 16.67 4.12
N SER A 284 10.20 15.95 5.12
CA SER A 284 10.73 16.00 6.50
C SER A 284 11.65 14.82 6.80
N ILE A 285 11.17 13.59 6.63
CA ILE A 285 11.91 12.41 7.06
C ILE A 285 13.00 12.04 6.06
N ILE A 286 12.65 11.80 4.79
CA ILE A 286 13.64 11.36 3.78
C ILE A 286 14.72 12.43 3.58
N LYS A 287 14.33 13.70 3.44
CA LYS A 287 15.32 14.79 3.31
C LYS A 287 16.21 14.91 4.53
N GLY A 288 15.67 14.74 5.75
CA GLY A 288 16.45 14.73 6.98
C GLY A 288 17.47 13.60 7.03
N VAL A 289 17.04 12.37 6.70
CA VAL A 289 17.91 11.18 6.67
C VAL A 289 18.99 11.31 5.60
N LEU A 290 18.65 11.79 4.40
CA LEU A 290 19.65 12.05 3.36
C LEU A 290 20.66 13.12 3.76
N TYR A 291 20.23 14.16 4.46
CA TYR A 291 21.13 15.18 4.99
C TYR A 291 22.07 14.63 6.06
N LEU A 292 21.55 13.82 6.99
CA LEU A 292 22.38 13.08 7.96
C LEU A 292 23.37 12.16 7.27
N GLY A 293 22.92 11.38 6.26
CA GLY A 293 23.80 10.51 5.47
C GLY A 293 24.88 11.30 4.74
N TYR A 294 24.57 12.48 4.24
CA TYR A 294 25.57 13.38 3.64
C TYR A 294 26.60 13.82 4.68
N ILE A 295 26.18 14.27 5.86
CA ILE A 295 27.11 14.69 6.92
C ILE A 295 27.99 13.53 7.37
N THR A 296 27.41 12.37 7.63
CA THR A 296 28.19 11.18 8.07
C THR A 296 29.21 10.79 7.04
N ASN A 297 28.84 10.75 5.77
CA ASN A 297 29.76 10.35 4.71
C ASN A 297 30.84 11.41 4.45
N THR A 298 30.47 12.71 4.35
CA THR A 298 31.45 13.74 3.93
C THR A 298 32.29 14.26 5.08
N VAL A 299 31.69 14.45 6.28
CA VAL A 299 32.39 15.03 7.42
C VAL A 299 33.04 13.96 8.29
N LEU A 300 32.30 12.89 8.64
CA LEU A 300 32.85 11.85 9.50
C LEU A 300 33.74 10.87 8.71
N ASP A 301 33.19 10.15 7.72
CA ASP A 301 33.95 9.08 7.06
C ASP A 301 35.09 9.63 6.21
N ARG A 302 34.80 10.42 5.18
CA ARG A 302 35.80 10.95 4.25
C ARG A 302 36.58 12.15 4.83
N GLY A 303 35.98 12.89 5.75
CA GLY A 303 36.65 14.00 6.41
C GLY A 303 37.55 13.51 7.55
N ILE A 304 36.95 13.25 8.72
CA ILE A 304 37.69 12.99 9.96
C ILE A 304 38.35 11.61 9.97
N LEU A 305 37.58 10.56 9.74
CA LEU A 305 38.09 9.19 9.90
C LEU A 305 39.13 8.82 8.82
N GLU A 306 38.90 9.19 7.58
CA GLU A 306 39.84 8.92 6.49
C GLU A 306 41.07 9.81 6.57
N PHE A 307 40.90 11.08 7.01
CA PHE A 307 42.01 12.02 7.17
C PHE A 307 42.93 11.69 8.37
N ILE A 308 42.38 11.30 9.53
CA ILE A 308 43.18 10.86 10.69
C ILE A 308 43.67 9.41 10.50
N GLY A 309 42.86 8.57 9.85
CA GLY A 309 43.14 7.15 9.63
C GLY A 309 44.06 6.87 8.40
N PRO A 310 43.66 5.93 7.52
CA PRO A 310 44.57 5.38 6.51
C PRO A 310 45.14 6.41 5.55
N ARG A 311 44.31 7.34 5.06
CA ARG A 311 44.75 8.35 4.07
C ARG A 311 45.65 9.41 4.67
N GLY A 312 45.28 9.90 5.85
CA GLY A 312 46.11 10.89 6.54
C GLY A 312 47.41 10.32 7.04
N ALA A 313 47.42 9.10 7.58
CA ALA A 313 48.63 8.39 7.96
C ALA A 313 49.57 8.15 6.74
N ALA A 314 49.01 7.69 5.63
CA ALA A 314 49.80 7.50 4.39
C ALA A 314 50.38 8.83 3.89
N GLN A 315 49.62 9.92 3.90
CA GLN A 315 50.13 11.24 3.54
C GLN A 315 51.17 11.79 4.49
N ALA A 316 51.03 11.54 5.79
CA ALA A 316 52.00 11.92 6.79
C ALA A 316 53.31 11.17 6.57
N VAL A 317 53.25 9.85 6.43
CA VAL A 317 54.45 9.02 6.14
C VAL A 317 55.12 9.48 4.83
N TYR A 318 54.35 9.73 3.78
CA TYR A 318 54.87 10.23 2.52
C TYR A 318 55.58 11.59 2.67
N LYS A 319 55.00 12.55 3.36
CA LYS A 319 55.62 13.85 3.63
C LYS A 319 56.89 13.72 4.49
N ILE A 320 56.83 12.86 5.50
CA ILE A 320 57.99 12.60 6.36
C ILE A 320 59.09 11.93 5.56
N SER A 321 58.81 10.99 4.67
CA SER A 321 59.80 10.33 3.81
C SER A 321 60.47 11.32 2.87
N ILE A 322 59.71 12.23 2.25
CA ILE A 322 60.29 13.31 1.39
C ILE A 322 61.22 14.22 2.23
N TYR A 323 60.78 14.54 3.44
CA TYR A 323 61.62 15.37 4.32
C TYR A 323 62.92 14.64 4.67
N PHE A 324 62.88 13.37 5.05
CA PHE A 324 64.10 12.58 5.30
C PHE A 324 64.95 12.38 4.04
N ALA A 325 64.34 12.17 2.90
CA ALA A 325 65.08 12.06 1.62
C ALA A 325 65.81 13.36 1.27
N SER A 326 65.34 14.52 1.72
CA SER A 326 66.01 15.82 1.53
C SER A 326 67.35 15.96 2.29
N PHE A 327 67.57 15.11 3.31
CA PHE A 327 68.87 15.03 4.00
C PHE A 327 69.91 14.27 3.18
N ASP A 328 69.50 13.46 2.20
CA ASP A 328 70.39 12.80 1.27
C ASP A 328 70.92 13.79 0.22
N SER A 329 71.99 14.49 0.59
CA SER A 329 72.59 15.55 -0.20
C SER A 329 73.95 15.15 -0.82
N GLY A 330 74.40 13.92 -0.66
CA GLY A 330 75.69 13.45 -1.14
C GLY A 330 76.92 14.01 -0.36
N SER A 331 76.67 14.85 0.65
CA SER A 331 77.76 15.45 1.43
C SER A 331 78.12 14.62 2.65
N ILE A 332 79.30 14.08 2.71
CA ILE A 332 79.82 13.23 3.82
C ILE A 332 79.76 13.98 5.18
N ALA A 333 80.04 15.29 5.19
CA ALA A 333 79.97 16.09 6.43
C ALA A 333 78.53 16.18 6.98
N ARG A 334 77.48 16.25 6.13
CA ARG A 334 76.08 16.26 6.54
C ARG A 334 75.64 14.90 7.11
N TYR A 335 76.08 13.82 6.48
CA TYR A 335 75.80 12.45 7.00
C TYR A 335 76.46 12.23 8.37
N GLY A 336 77.76 12.65 8.58
CA GLY A 336 78.44 12.60 9.85
C GLY A 336 77.70 13.39 10.93
N PHE A 337 77.20 14.57 10.59
CA PHE A 337 76.41 15.38 11.52
C PHE A 337 75.06 14.71 11.92
N VAL A 338 74.35 14.13 10.96
CA VAL A 338 73.06 13.43 11.22
C VAL A 338 73.31 12.18 12.07
N MET A 339 74.34 11.39 11.80
CA MET A 339 74.69 10.22 12.61
C MET A 339 75.09 10.62 14.05
N TYR A 340 75.89 11.71 14.20
CA TYR A 340 76.27 12.20 15.52
C TYR A 340 75.13 12.76 16.34
N SER A 341 74.23 13.55 15.68
CA SER A 341 73.03 14.06 16.34
C SER A 341 72.04 12.94 16.72
N GLY A 342 71.89 11.92 15.90
CA GLY A 342 71.08 10.76 16.19
C GLY A 342 71.63 9.97 17.40
N LEU A 343 72.94 9.78 17.50
CA LEU A 343 73.58 9.12 18.61
C LEU A 343 73.41 9.91 19.94
N LEU A 344 73.56 11.24 19.86
CA LEU A 344 73.28 12.14 20.98
C LEU A 344 71.84 12.06 21.47
N LEU A 345 70.91 11.96 20.57
CA LEU A 345 69.48 11.88 20.87
C LEU A 345 69.15 10.54 21.53
N ILE A 346 69.72 9.44 21.07
CA ILE A 346 69.58 8.12 21.71
C ILE A 346 70.14 8.13 23.13
N LEU A 347 71.32 8.73 23.33
CA LEU A 347 71.96 8.83 24.66
C LEU A 347 71.12 9.71 25.59
N LEU A 348 70.54 10.81 25.10
CA LEU A 348 69.64 11.66 25.87
C LEU A 348 68.34 10.93 26.27
N LEU A 349 67.74 10.17 25.33
CA LEU A 349 66.59 9.34 25.65
C LEU A 349 66.90 8.27 26.67
N TRP A 350 68.07 7.63 26.57
CA TRP A 350 68.52 6.64 27.55
C TRP A 350 68.72 7.22 28.97
N LEU A 351 69.22 8.48 29.06
CA LEU A 351 69.35 9.22 30.30
C LEU A 351 68.03 9.72 30.91
N LEU A 352 67.03 10.00 30.04
CA LEU A 352 65.72 10.51 30.46
C LEU A 352 64.75 9.39 30.87
N ILE A 353 65.06 8.13 30.48
CA ILE A 353 64.21 6.99 30.84
C ILE A 353 65.04 6.03 31.77
N PRO A 354 65.21 6.42 33.02
CA PRO A 354 66.15 5.72 33.92
C PRO A 354 65.59 4.41 34.52
N ASN A 355 64.52 3.81 34.05
CA ASN A 355 63.93 2.58 34.60
C ASN A 355 63.09 1.81 33.58
N ILE A 356 63.63 1.49 32.43
CA ILE A 356 63.07 0.35 31.68
C ILE A 356 64.08 -0.76 31.83
N ASP A 357 63.84 -1.60 32.85
CA ASP A 357 64.48 -2.91 32.96
C ASP A 357 64.13 -3.69 31.72
N LEU A 358 65.09 -3.82 30.79
CA LEU A 358 65.02 -4.69 29.64
C LEU A 358 65.09 -6.15 30.14
N PHE A 359 63.93 -6.77 30.28
CA PHE A 359 63.77 -8.20 30.27
C PHE A 359 63.00 -8.63 29.02
#